data_65a6b2a938960b642c911b3b4d31b061
#
_entry.id   65a6b2a938960b642c911b3b4d31b061
#
_cell.length_a   1.000
_cell.length_b   1.000
_cell.length_c   1.000
_cell.angle_alpha   90.00
_cell.angle_beta   90.00
_cell.angle_gamma   90.00
#
_symmetry.space_group_name_H-M   'P 1'
#
loop_
_entity.id
_entity.type
_entity.pdbx_description
1 polymer ?
#
loop_
_entity_poly.entity_id
_entity_poly.type
_entity_poly.pdbx_seq_one_letter_code
_entity_poly.pdbx_strand_id
1 'polypeptide(L)'
;MPKEYLGEFEELVLTMVGILQDESYGNSIVNEIKERLGRESNLSAVHVTLYRLEDKGLVKSQMGGATNSRGGRRKRIFTITNAGLAMLKAMKESRMDLWKMIPQLKIIGNL
;
A
#
# COMPACT_ATOMS: atom_id res chain seq x y z
N MET A 1 -11.30 -15.85 -3.56
CA MET A 1 -11.30 -14.88 -2.47
C MET A 1 -10.25 -15.21 -1.48
N PRO A 2 -9.51 -14.25 -1.05
CA PRO A 2 -8.51 -14.50 -0.04
C PRO A 2 -9.20 -14.82 1.25
N LYS A 3 -8.62 -15.67 2.05
CA LYS A 3 -9.19 -16.00 3.29
C LYS A 3 -9.05 -14.88 4.26
N GLU A 4 -8.00 -14.10 4.14
CA GLU A 4 -7.81 -12.99 5.00
C GLU A 4 -7.90 -11.75 4.19
N TYR A 5 -8.57 -10.75 4.68
CA TYR A 5 -8.63 -9.50 4.02
C TYR A 5 -7.73 -8.55 4.76
N LEU A 6 -7.12 -7.66 4.05
CA LEU A 6 -6.34 -6.62 4.69
C LEU A 6 -7.29 -5.54 5.19
N GLY A 7 -6.92 -4.91 6.26
CA GLY A 7 -7.62 -3.72 6.70
C GLY A 7 -7.39 -2.59 5.72
N GLU A 8 -8.17 -1.55 5.84
CA GLU A 8 -8.12 -0.43 4.89
C GLU A 8 -6.72 0.19 4.82
N PHE A 9 -6.10 0.41 5.96
CA PHE A 9 -4.79 1.06 5.97
C PHE A 9 -3.71 0.11 5.45
N GLU A 10 -3.83 -1.18 5.74
CA GLU A 10 -2.89 -2.16 5.22
C GLU A 10 -2.97 -2.21 3.70
N GLU A 11 -4.17 -2.18 3.16
CA GLU A 11 -4.35 -2.19 1.72
C GLU A 11 -3.78 -0.93 1.10
N LEU A 12 -4.00 0.20 1.73
CA LEU A 12 -3.48 1.47 1.24
C LEU A 12 -1.97 1.47 1.22
N VAL A 13 -1.34 1.04 2.31
CA VAL A 13 0.11 1.02 2.39
C VAL A 13 0.69 0.03 1.37
N LEU A 14 0.07 -1.13 1.21
CA LEU A 14 0.53 -2.10 0.22
C LEU A 14 0.45 -1.53 -1.19
N THR A 15 -0.62 -0.80 -1.47
CA THR A 15 -0.78 -0.15 -2.77
C THR A 15 0.33 0.87 -3.00
N MET A 16 0.66 1.63 -1.97
CA MET A 16 1.73 2.63 -2.09
C MET A 16 3.09 1.97 -2.33
N VAL A 17 3.33 0.82 -1.71
CA VAL A 17 4.56 0.10 -1.97
C VAL A 17 4.62 -0.29 -3.45
N GLY A 18 3.53 -0.75 -4.01
CA GLY A 18 3.48 -1.10 -5.43
C GLY A 18 3.70 0.09 -6.35
N ILE A 19 3.19 1.25 -5.95
CA ILE A 19 3.35 2.45 -6.77
C ILE A 19 4.77 2.97 -6.72
N LEU A 20 5.37 2.99 -5.53
CA LEU A 20 6.67 3.62 -5.35
C LEU A 20 7.85 2.74 -5.73
N GLN A 21 7.63 1.45 -5.79
CA GLN A 21 8.66 0.51 -6.23
C GLN A 21 9.96 0.67 -5.40
N ASP A 22 11.07 0.93 -6.03
CA ASP A 22 12.32 1.02 -5.31
C ASP A 22 12.49 2.31 -4.53
N GLU A 23 11.50 3.20 -4.58
CA GLU A 23 11.52 4.41 -3.77
C GLU A 23 10.56 4.23 -2.59
N SER A 24 10.21 3.01 -2.23
CA SER A 24 9.20 2.76 -1.21
C SER A 24 9.81 2.59 0.16
N TYR A 25 9.72 3.58 0.99
CA TYR A 25 10.17 3.53 2.38
C TYR A 25 9.20 4.36 3.21
N GLY A 26 9.33 4.29 4.52
CA GLY A 26 8.33 4.88 5.40
C GLY A 26 7.94 6.30 5.08
N ASN A 27 8.92 7.19 4.97
CA ASN A 27 8.61 8.60 4.71
C ASN A 27 8.02 8.83 3.32
N SER A 28 8.50 8.10 2.31
CA SER A 28 7.95 8.30 0.97
C SER A 28 6.49 7.86 0.92
N ILE A 29 6.14 6.81 1.70
CA ILE A 29 4.76 6.36 1.75
C ILE A 29 3.88 7.40 2.44
N VAL A 30 4.33 7.95 3.56
CA VAL A 30 3.60 9.00 4.26
C VAL A 30 3.34 10.17 3.31
N ASN A 31 4.37 10.59 2.59
CA ASN A 31 4.26 11.72 1.68
C ASN A 31 3.33 11.42 0.51
N GLU A 32 3.40 10.22 -0.01
CA GLU A 32 2.57 9.86 -1.16
C GLU A 32 1.10 9.80 -0.77
N ILE A 33 0.79 9.28 0.42
CA ILE A 33 -0.59 9.24 0.89
C ILE A 33 -1.11 10.67 1.03
N LYS A 34 -0.30 11.57 1.56
CA LYS A 34 -0.74 12.94 1.72
C LYS A 34 -0.94 13.62 0.37
N GLU A 35 0.00 13.44 -0.54
CA GLU A 35 -0.10 14.09 -1.82
C GLU A 35 -1.27 13.60 -2.65
N ARG A 36 -1.49 12.30 -2.66
CA ARG A 36 -2.54 11.78 -3.51
C ARG A 36 -3.91 11.79 -2.90
N LEU A 37 -4.00 11.64 -1.58
CA LEU A 37 -5.30 11.53 -0.93
C LEU A 37 -5.61 12.66 0.03
N GLY A 38 -4.67 13.56 0.25
CA GLY A 38 -4.86 14.62 1.23
C GLY A 38 -5.02 14.07 2.63
N ARG A 39 -4.49 12.86 2.89
CA ARG A 39 -4.69 12.18 4.15
C ARG A 39 -3.39 12.18 4.95
N GLU A 40 -3.48 12.60 6.19
CA GLU A 40 -2.31 12.56 7.06
C GLU A 40 -2.16 11.15 7.60
N SER A 41 -0.94 10.70 7.72
CA SER A 41 -0.69 9.42 8.32
C SER A 41 0.58 9.52 9.15
N ASN A 42 0.70 8.62 10.10
CA ASN A 42 1.76 8.65 11.08
C ASN A 42 2.87 7.70 10.63
N LEU A 43 4.09 8.14 10.68
CA LEU A 43 5.22 7.33 10.25
C LEU A 43 5.32 6.02 11.04
N SER A 44 5.06 6.07 12.34
CA SER A 44 5.12 4.86 13.15
C SER A 44 4.05 3.86 12.72
N ALA A 45 2.85 4.35 12.42
CA ALA A 45 1.77 3.48 11.95
C ALA A 45 2.11 2.86 10.61
N VAL A 46 2.75 3.62 9.73
CA VAL A 46 3.18 3.10 8.44
C VAL A 46 4.21 2.01 8.65
N HIS A 47 5.18 2.21 9.54
CA HIS A 47 6.19 1.20 9.78
C HIS A 47 5.59 -0.07 10.39
N VAL A 48 4.70 0.05 11.35
CA VAL A 48 4.04 -1.12 11.93
C VAL A 48 3.29 -1.88 10.84
N THR A 49 2.62 -1.15 9.97
CA THR A 49 1.87 -1.78 8.89
C THR A 49 2.80 -2.48 7.89
N LEU A 50 3.92 -1.85 7.55
CA LEU A 50 4.88 -2.46 6.63
C LEU A 50 5.42 -3.76 7.21
N TYR A 51 5.72 -3.80 8.49
CA TYR A 51 6.23 -5.03 9.08
C TYR A 51 5.16 -6.11 9.15
N ARG A 52 3.90 -5.73 9.35
CA ARG A 52 2.81 -6.70 9.30
C ARG A 52 2.66 -7.27 7.89
N LEU A 53 2.79 -6.43 6.89
CA LEU A 53 2.71 -6.88 5.50
C LEU A 53 3.87 -7.80 5.18
N GLU A 54 5.04 -7.50 5.72
CA GLU A 54 6.21 -8.34 5.52
C GLU A 54 5.99 -9.70 6.18
N ASP A 55 5.44 -9.72 7.39
CA ASP A 55 5.16 -10.97 8.07
C ASP A 55 4.17 -11.82 7.30
N LYS A 56 3.26 -11.18 6.57
CA LYS A 56 2.30 -11.90 5.75
C LYS A 56 2.86 -12.29 4.39
N GLY A 57 4.10 -11.94 4.12
CA GLY A 57 4.72 -12.28 2.83
C GLY A 57 4.27 -11.43 1.67
N LEU A 58 3.63 -10.28 1.95
CA LEU A 58 3.09 -9.45 0.88
C LEU A 58 4.09 -8.39 0.42
N VAL A 59 5.07 -8.08 1.25
CA VAL A 59 6.20 -7.24 0.86
C VAL A 59 7.46 -7.90 1.38
N LYS A 60 8.60 -7.52 0.84
CA LYS A 60 9.90 -7.89 1.37
C LYS A 60 10.70 -6.63 1.48
N SER A 61 11.69 -6.63 2.34
CA SER A 61 12.46 -5.42 2.56
C SER A 61 13.95 -5.68 2.55
N GLN A 62 14.69 -4.66 2.29
CA GLN A 62 16.13 -4.72 2.40
C GLN A 62 16.64 -3.32 2.66
N MET A 63 17.80 -3.22 3.26
CA MET A 63 18.39 -1.92 3.48
C MET A 63 18.89 -1.39 2.15
N GLY A 64 18.55 -0.18 1.86
CA GLY A 64 19.03 0.47 0.67
C GLY A 64 20.51 0.77 0.81
N GLY A 65 21.16 1.01 -0.27
CA GLY A 65 22.56 1.37 -0.23
C GLY A 65 22.76 2.66 0.51
N ALA A 66 23.96 2.90 0.94
CA ALA A 66 24.26 4.12 1.63
C ALA A 66 23.96 5.27 0.69
N THR A 67 23.26 6.27 1.17
CA THR A 67 22.90 7.34 0.30
C THR A 67 24.03 8.29 0.34
N ASN A 68 24.08 9.12 -0.65
CA ASN A 68 25.11 10.09 -0.66
C ASN A 68 24.63 11.32 -0.02
N SER A 69 23.47 11.33 0.52
CA SER A 69 22.95 12.53 1.08
C SER A 69 23.58 12.69 2.41
N ARG A 70 23.52 13.86 2.96
CA ARG A 70 24.06 14.13 4.16
C ARG A 70 23.58 13.30 5.18
N GLY A 71 24.23 12.82 6.02
CA GLY A 71 23.85 11.95 7.05
C GLY A 71 24.01 10.52 6.67
N GLY A 72 24.03 10.26 5.41
CA GLY A 72 24.26 8.90 4.92
C GLY A 72 23.43 7.82 5.52
N ARG A 73 22.22 8.10 5.98
CA ARG A 73 21.42 7.08 6.56
C ARG A 73 20.88 6.18 5.52
N ARG A 74 20.97 4.89 5.77
CA ARG A 74 20.38 3.93 4.89
C ARG A 74 18.90 3.85 5.16
N LYS A 75 18.12 3.58 4.16
CA LYS A 75 16.68 3.44 4.30
C LYS A 75 16.31 2.01 4.03
N ARG A 76 15.33 1.52 4.77
CA ARG A 76 14.79 0.20 4.49
C ARG A 76 13.77 0.36 3.37
N ILE A 77 14.03 -0.29 2.27
CA ILE A 77 13.19 -0.21 1.09
C ILE A 77 12.28 -1.43 1.05
N PHE A 78 11.01 -1.23 0.81
CA PHE A 78 10.04 -2.32 0.74
C PHE A 78 9.62 -2.53 -0.71
N THR A 79 9.44 -3.78 -1.08
CA THR A 79 9.06 -4.14 -2.45
C THR A 79 7.87 -5.09 -2.37
N ILE A 80 6.89 -4.89 -3.20
CA ILE A 80 5.71 -5.74 -3.19
C ILE A 80 6.08 -7.08 -3.79
N THR A 81 5.57 -8.16 -3.21
CA THR A 81 5.83 -9.50 -3.72
C THR A 81 4.73 -9.91 -4.69
N ASN A 82 4.92 -11.02 -5.39
CA ASN A 82 3.86 -11.55 -6.23
C ASN A 82 2.61 -11.84 -5.40
N ALA A 83 2.79 -12.33 -4.16
CA ALA A 83 1.66 -12.57 -3.28
C ALA A 83 0.96 -11.25 -2.94
N GLY A 84 1.72 -10.17 -2.76
CA GLY A 84 1.14 -8.85 -2.49
C GLY A 84 0.31 -8.34 -3.67
N LEU A 85 0.84 -8.50 -4.87
CA LEU A 85 0.09 -8.09 -6.06
C LEU A 85 -1.18 -8.93 -6.22
N ALA A 86 -1.08 -10.24 -5.98
CA ALA A 86 -2.23 -11.12 -6.08
C ALA A 86 -3.29 -10.74 -5.05
N MET A 87 -2.87 -10.38 -3.83
CA MET A 87 -3.81 -9.95 -2.80
C MET A 87 -4.55 -8.69 -3.23
N LEU A 88 -3.83 -7.68 -3.73
CA LEU A 88 -4.47 -6.45 -4.17
C LEU A 88 -5.43 -6.71 -5.33
N LYS A 89 -5.04 -7.56 -6.26
CA LYS A 89 -5.89 -7.87 -7.38
C LYS A 89 -7.16 -8.57 -6.92
N ALA A 90 -7.05 -9.54 -6.03
CA ALA A 90 -8.19 -10.27 -5.53
C ALA A 90 -9.15 -9.35 -4.78
N MET A 91 -8.61 -8.44 -3.97
CA MET A 91 -9.44 -7.50 -3.23
C MET A 91 -10.15 -6.54 -4.16
N LYS A 92 -9.45 -6.07 -5.19
CA LYS A 92 -10.06 -5.18 -6.16
C LYS A 92 -11.19 -5.89 -6.89
N GLU A 93 -10.95 -7.12 -7.33
CA GLU A 93 -11.98 -7.87 -8.09
C GLU A 93 -13.19 -8.13 -7.23
N SER A 94 -13.00 -8.49 -5.95
CA SER A 94 -14.11 -8.70 -5.07
C SER A 94 -14.94 -7.43 -4.88
N ARG A 95 -14.27 -6.30 -4.74
CA ARG A 95 -14.98 -5.04 -4.58
C ARG A 95 -15.71 -4.65 -5.84
N MET A 96 -15.10 -4.87 -6.99
CA MET A 96 -15.76 -4.54 -8.25
C MET A 96 -16.98 -5.41 -8.47
N ASP A 97 -16.90 -6.70 -8.10
CA ASP A 97 -18.03 -7.58 -8.23
C ASP A 97 -19.18 -7.10 -7.35
N LEU A 98 -18.88 -6.71 -6.12
CA LEU A 98 -19.91 -6.20 -5.23
C LEU A 98 -20.45 -4.87 -5.72
N TRP A 99 -19.60 -4.02 -6.22
CA TRP A 99 -20.02 -2.71 -6.71
C TRP A 99 -21.03 -2.88 -7.85
N LYS A 100 -20.80 -3.86 -8.72
CA LYS A 100 -21.69 -4.08 -9.83
C LYS A 100 -23.07 -4.56 -9.39
N MET A 101 -23.20 -5.05 -8.17
CA MET A 101 -24.49 -5.51 -7.67
C MET A 101 -25.35 -4.37 -7.14
N ILE A 102 -24.77 -3.19 -6.95
CA ILE A 102 -25.53 -2.05 -6.50
C ILE A 102 -26.42 -1.58 -7.66
N PRO A 103 -27.70 -1.39 -7.42
CA PRO A 103 -28.56 -0.93 -8.49
C PRO A 103 -28.05 0.37 -9.07
N GLN A 104 -28.05 0.43 -10.37
CA GLN A 104 -27.52 1.60 -10.99
C GLN A 104 -28.51 2.68 -10.96
N LEU A 105 -28.78 3.18 -9.94
CA LEU A 105 -29.77 4.16 -9.84
C LEU A 105 -29.30 5.34 -10.36
N LYS A 106 -29.80 5.70 -11.22
CA LYS A 106 -29.57 6.82 -11.76
C LYS A 106 -29.23 7.91 -11.00
N ILE A 107 -29.43 7.93 -10.11
CA ILE A 107 -29.29 8.99 -9.30
C ILE A 107 -28.03 9.52 -9.46
N ILE A 108 -27.12 8.89 -9.44
CA ILE A 108 -25.97 9.40 -9.39
C ILE A 108 -25.50 9.85 -10.54
N GLY A 109 -26.03 9.72 -11.33
CA GLY A 109 -25.74 10.21 -12.42
C GLY A 109 -24.45 10.27 -12.66
N ASN A 110 -23.77 10.60 -12.95
CA ASN A 110 -22.57 10.77 -13.30
C ASN A 110 -21.50 10.36 -12.59
N LEU A 111 -21.54 9.60 -11.91
CA LEU A 111 -20.34 9.17 -11.31
C LEU A 111 -19.53 8.31 -12.15
#